data_3578bad62509a184f7135063d917cf2d
#
_entry.id   3578bad62509a184f7135063d917cf2d
#
_cell.length_a   1.000
_cell.length_b   1.000
_cell.length_c   1.000
_cell.angle_alpha   90.00
_cell.angle_beta   90.00
_cell.angle_gamma   90.00
#
_symmetry.space_group_name_H-M   'P 1'
#
loop_
_entity.id
_entity.type
_entity.pdbx_description
1 polymer ?
#
loop_
_entity_poly.entity_id
_entity_poly.type
_entity_poly.pdbx_seq_one_letter_code
_entity_poly.pdbx_strand_id
1 'polypeptide(L)'
;MSFNKIKTGALNRSRFFLISALVFLSGSLFSQYVFNERCQEAYHEILNFRFDEAHRLLHQESDQHPDNLIPVYLENYIDFFKLFTGEDKLMFELLKRNKSIRLDKLEQGDKDSPYYRFCIAGVTLQWAFVRLKFGEYTTAAFEIRRAYLLLKENQKRFPDFLPNQIGLGILHIIVGLIPDQYRWLANLAGLEGTTTEGILELKHVLNYRGDNPVFSLFKPEACFYLAFVDINLINNKEESLFLIQRFDRDTVLQRYQQSPLIIYAKSSIFMKNGKNREVISLLHSYHAPPDTYPFVFLYYLEGLARLNNLDASAAIYLNHYVTEFTGINYIKSCHQKLAWVYLLQGDTLLYYEEIQKTGTRGNAIVDEDKQAHSEYNIGIIPAIPLLKARLLFDGGYYREALKVLLNTPLNSYIR
;
A
#
# COMPACT_ATOMS: atom_id res chain seq x y z
N MET A 1 -40.21 -3.34 83.09
CA MET A 1 -40.35 -2.15 82.26
C MET A 1 -39.11 -2.14 81.36
N SER A 2 -39.12 -2.63 80.22
CA SER A 2 -39.79 -2.41 78.94
C SER A 2 -38.97 -1.57 77.96
N PHE A 3 -38.68 -2.17 76.86
CA PHE A 3 -38.46 -1.59 75.52
C PHE A 3 -37.34 -0.58 75.26
N ASN A 4 -36.30 -1.03 74.60
CA ASN A 4 -35.81 -0.50 73.31
C ASN A 4 -34.50 -1.08 72.89
N LYS A 5 -34.53 -2.15 72.15
CA LYS A 5 -33.40 -2.62 71.35
C LYS A 5 -33.91 -3.40 70.15
N ILE A 6 -34.24 -2.72 69.08
CA ILE A 6 -34.31 -3.26 67.71
C ILE A 6 -34.51 -2.05 66.76
N LYS A 7 -33.46 -1.46 66.17
CA LYS A 7 -33.49 -0.67 64.97
C LYS A 7 -32.13 -0.17 64.43
N THR A 8 -31.03 -0.88 64.67
CA THR A 8 -29.73 -0.48 64.12
C THR A 8 -29.14 -1.46 63.11
N GLY A 9 -29.81 -2.62 62.89
CA GLY A 9 -29.25 -3.66 62.00
C GLY A 9 -29.63 -3.57 60.52
N ALA A 10 -30.71 -2.85 60.18
CA ALA A 10 -31.21 -2.82 58.78
C ALA A 10 -30.59 -1.72 57.89
N LEU A 11 -30.13 -0.63 58.50
CA LEU A 11 -29.52 0.46 57.72
C LEU A 11 -28.08 0.20 57.24
N ASN A 12 -27.34 -0.69 57.91
CA ASN A 12 -25.95 -1.03 57.52
C ASN A 12 -25.89 -2.08 56.42
N ARG A 13 -26.89 -2.94 56.27
CA ARG A 13 -26.93 -3.92 55.17
C ARG A 13 -27.25 -3.32 53.81
N SER A 14 -28.14 -2.30 53.75
CA SER A 14 -28.49 -1.62 52.48
C SER A 14 -27.35 -0.74 51.96
N ARG A 15 -26.55 -0.10 52.84
CA ARG A 15 -25.35 0.67 52.42
C ARG A 15 -24.20 -0.22 51.90
N PHE A 16 -24.02 -1.43 52.46
CA PHE A 16 -23.03 -2.38 51.98
C PHE A 16 -23.42 -2.96 50.61
N PHE A 17 -24.70 -3.22 50.35
CA PHE A 17 -25.17 -3.66 49.00
C PHE A 17 -25.09 -2.56 47.95
N LEU A 18 -25.31 -1.30 48.27
CA LEU A 18 -25.16 -0.17 47.36
C LEU A 18 -23.69 0.10 47.02
N ILE A 19 -22.76 -0.06 47.98
CA ILE A 19 -21.32 0.09 47.73
C ILE A 19 -20.78 -1.11 46.95
N SER A 20 -21.23 -2.33 47.22
CA SER A 20 -20.88 -3.51 46.40
C SER A 20 -21.43 -3.43 44.97
N ALA A 21 -22.63 -2.89 44.74
CA ALA A 21 -23.19 -2.70 43.41
C ALA A 21 -22.46 -1.61 42.63
N LEU A 22 -21.95 -0.56 43.28
CA LEU A 22 -21.13 0.49 42.64
C LEU A 22 -19.70 0.01 42.29
N VAL A 23 -19.16 -0.96 43.02
CA VAL A 23 -17.82 -1.55 42.71
C VAL A 23 -17.89 -2.54 41.55
N PHE A 24 -19.07 -3.17 41.30
CA PHE A 24 -19.25 -4.05 40.13
C PHE A 24 -19.60 -3.30 38.83
N LEU A 25 -19.88 -1.99 38.89
CA LEU A 25 -20.12 -1.12 37.74
C LEU A 25 -18.89 -0.35 37.26
N SER A 26 -17.72 -0.56 37.89
CA SER A 26 -16.43 -0.15 37.35
C SER A 26 -15.93 -1.19 36.34
N GLY A 27 -16.73 -1.50 35.34
CA GLY A 27 -16.27 -2.08 34.10
C GLY A 27 -15.19 -1.14 33.55
N SER A 28 -14.06 -1.72 33.18
CA SER A 28 -12.82 -1.09 32.74
C SER A 28 -13.05 0.28 32.08
N LEU A 29 -12.55 1.34 32.72
CA LEU A 29 -12.51 2.72 32.23
C LEU A 29 -11.57 2.91 31.02
N PHE A 30 -11.05 1.82 30.47
CA PHE A 30 -10.13 1.87 29.33
C PHE A 30 -10.88 1.52 28.05
N SER A 31 -10.68 2.33 27.03
CA SER A 31 -11.11 2.03 25.67
C SER A 31 -10.48 0.72 25.20
N GLN A 32 -11.26 -0.10 24.51
CA GLN A 32 -10.91 -1.46 24.11
C GLN A 32 -10.45 -1.52 22.66
N TYR A 33 -9.80 -2.63 22.30
CA TYR A 33 -9.44 -2.97 20.93
C TYR A 33 -10.17 -4.26 20.52
N VAL A 34 -11.37 -4.11 19.99
CA VAL A 34 -12.21 -5.24 19.60
C VAL A 34 -12.32 -5.30 18.07
N PHE A 35 -11.61 -6.24 17.46
CA PHE A 35 -11.67 -6.48 16.02
C PHE A 35 -12.86 -7.38 15.68
N ASN A 36 -14.09 -6.88 15.93
CA ASN A 36 -15.34 -7.61 15.73
C ASN A 36 -15.69 -7.76 14.25
N GLU A 37 -16.78 -8.46 13.94
CA GLU A 37 -17.20 -8.76 12.55
C GLU A 37 -17.37 -7.50 11.70
N ARG A 38 -17.92 -6.41 12.26
CA ARG A 38 -18.09 -5.15 11.54
C ARG A 38 -16.76 -4.49 11.21
N CYS A 39 -15.80 -4.50 12.13
CA CYS A 39 -14.44 -4.05 11.87
C CYS A 39 -13.73 -4.93 10.83
N GLN A 40 -13.97 -6.25 10.84
CA GLN A 40 -13.43 -7.17 9.86
C GLN A 40 -13.98 -6.89 8.46
N GLU A 41 -15.28 -6.64 8.35
CA GLU A 41 -15.91 -6.28 7.07
C GLU A 41 -15.45 -4.90 6.60
N ALA A 42 -15.35 -3.90 7.49
CA ALA A 42 -14.78 -2.59 7.15
C ALA A 42 -13.34 -2.71 6.63
N TYR A 43 -12.51 -3.56 7.24
CA TYR A 43 -11.15 -3.82 6.75
C TYR A 43 -11.15 -4.49 5.37
N HIS A 44 -12.07 -5.42 5.13
CA HIS A 44 -12.28 -6.03 3.81
C HIS A 44 -12.64 -4.96 2.76
N GLU A 45 -13.59 -4.08 3.07
CA GLU A 45 -13.99 -2.99 2.17
C GLU A 45 -12.85 -2.00 1.89
N ILE A 46 -12.03 -1.69 2.91
CA ILE A 46 -10.83 -0.85 2.74
C ILE A 46 -9.86 -1.45 1.73
N LEU A 47 -9.54 -2.74 1.84
CA LEU A 47 -8.60 -3.40 0.93
C LEU A 47 -9.19 -3.59 -0.49
N ASN A 48 -10.51 -3.52 -0.64
CA ASN A 48 -11.21 -3.46 -1.93
C ASN A 48 -11.42 -2.03 -2.44
N PHE A 49 -10.89 -1.01 -1.76
CA PHE A 49 -11.03 0.42 -2.09
C PHE A 49 -12.48 0.92 -2.07
N ARG A 50 -13.38 0.25 -1.36
CA ARG A 50 -14.76 0.70 -1.15
C ARG A 50 -14.85 1.56 0.11
N PHE A 51 -14.19 2.71 0.06
CA PHE A 51 -13.96 3.55 1.24
C PHE A 51 -15.25 4.13 1.84
N ASP A 52 -16.25 4.44 1.03
CA ASP A 52 -17.51 4.98 1.54
C ASP A 52 -18.29 3.93 2.34
N GLU A 53 -18.29 2.68 1.87
CA GLU A 53 -18.88 1.57 2.62
C GLU A 53 -18.10 1.26 3.89
N ALA A 54 -16.77 1.27 3.82
CA ALA A 54 -15.91 1.13 5.00
C ALA A 54 -16.21 2.22 6.05
N HIS A 55 -16.27 3.49 5.64
CA HIS A 55 -16.66 4.59 6.52
C HIS A 55 -18.01 4.37 7.17
N ARG A 56 -19.02 3.95 6.40
CA ARG A 56 -20.35 3.66 6.92
C ARG A 56 -20.32 2.60 8.04
N LEU A 57 -19.57 1.51 7.82
CA LEU A 57 -19.40 0.43 8.80
C LEU A 57 -18.66 0.91 10.05
N LEU A 58 -17.59 1.69 9.89
CA LEU A 58 -16.80 2.22 11.01
C LEU A 58 -17.57 3.23 11.84
N HIS A 59 -18.37 4.08 11.21
CA HIS A 59 -19.27 4.99 11.93
C HIS A 59 -20.34 4.24 12.74
N GLN A 60 -20.99 3.25 12.14
CA GLN A 60 -21.96 2.40 12.86
C GLN A 60 -21.31 1.68 14.05
N GLU A 61 -20.08 1.22 13.90
CA GLU A 61 -19.36 0.60 15.02
C GLU A 61 -19.05 1.61 16.12
N SER A 62 -18.55 2.80 15.75
CA SER A 62 -18.24 3.85 16.72
C SER A 62 -19.48 4.38 17.47
N ASP A 63 -20.65 4.42 16.82
CA ASP A 63 -21.91 4.82 17.44
C ASP A 63 -22.41 3.78 18.46
N GLN A 64 -22.24 2.49 18.15
CA GLN A 64 -22.73 1.40 19.01
C GLN A 64 -21.73 1.03 20.11
N HIS A 65 -20.43 1.14 19.82
CA HIS A 65 -19.35 0.80 20.72
C HIS A 65 -18.30 1.93 20.74
N PRO A 66 -18.59 3.09 21.35
CA PRO A 66 -17.73 4.27 21.31
C PRO A 66 -16.38 4.08 22.03
N ASP A 67 -16.27 3.04 22.84
CA ASP A 67 -15.06 2.61 23.52
C ASP A 67 -14.15 1.70 22.66
N ASN A 68 -14.63 1.21 21.48
CA ASN A 68 -13.82 0.41 20.57
C ASN A 68 -12.88 1.31 19.74
N LEU A 69 -11.58 1.08 19.82
CA LEU A 69 -10.54 1.87 19.14
C LEU A 69 -10.12 1.30 17.77
N ILE A 70 -10.57 0.11 17.39
CA ILE A 70 -10.26 -0.45 16.07
C ILE A 70 -10.80 0.41 14.93
N PRO A 71 -12.00 1.02 15.00
CA PRO A 71 -12.45 1.97 13.98
C PRO A 71 -11.46 3.12 13.74
N VAL A 72 -10.89 3.69 14.80
CA VAL A 72 -9.89 4.78 14.70
C VAL A 72 -8.65 4.34 13.91
N TYR A 73 -8.21 3.11 14.12
CA TYR A 73 -7.10 2.51 13.39
C TYR A 73 -7.46 2.28 11.90
N LEU A 74 -8.63 1.75 11.63
CA LEU A 74 -9.09 1.44 10.27
C LEU A 74 -9.38 2.70 9.44
N GLU A 75 -9.89 3.76 10.05
CA GLU A 75 -10.01 5.08 9.40
C GLU A 75 -8.66 5.58 8.88
N ASN A 76 -7.56 5.26 9.56
CA ASN A 76 -6.23 5.65 9.09
C ASN A 76 -5.82 4.92 7.82
N TYR A 77 -6.25 3.66 7.62
CA TYR A 77 -6.00 2.96 6.34
C TYR A 77 -6.65 3.67 5.16
N ILE A 78 -7.83 4.23 5.33
CA ILE A 78 -8.53 4.96 4.27
C ILE A 78 -7.73 6.21 3.87
N ASP A 79 -7.31 7.01 4.84
CA ASP A 79 -6.45 8.17 4.57
C ASP A 79 -5.12 7.75 3.93
N PHE A 80 -4.52 6.67 4.45
CA PHE A 80 -3.28 6.11 3.91
C PHE A 80 -3.42 5.75 2.43
N PHE A 81 -4.42 4.95 2.06
CA PHE A 81 -4.59 4.54 0.67
C PHE A 81 -4.92 5.72 -0.25
N LYS A 82 -5.79 6.63 0.15
CA LYS A 82 -6.09 7.84 -0.62
C LYS A 82 -4.82 8.66 -0.90
N LEU A 83 -3.99 8.87 0.11
CA LEU A 83 -2.75 9.66 -0.01
C LEU A 83 -1.64 8.90 -0.75
N PHE A 84 -1.49 7.61 -0.47
CA PHE A 84 -0.41 6.80 -1.04
C PHE A 84 -0.61 6.51 -2.53
N THR A 85 -1.88 6.34 -2.96
CA THR A 85 -2.21 6.04 -4.35
C THR A 85 -2.56 7.28 -5.18
N GLY A 86 -3.10 8.34 -4.55
CA GLY A 86 -3.48 9.57 -5.24
C GLY A 86 -2.38 10.63 -5.27
N GLU A 87 -1.47 10.63 -4.29
CA GLU A 87 -0.36 11.57 -4.15
C GLU A 87 -0.78 13.06 -4.19
N ASP A 88 -2.03 13.34 -3.83
CA ASP A 88 -2.58 14.70 -3.84
C ASP A 88 -2.03 15.52 -2.68
N LYS A 89 -1.28 16.58 -3.01
CA LYS A 89 -0.62 17.45 -2.02
C LYS A 89 -1.61 18.24 -1.18
N LEU A 90 -2.73 18.67 -1.75
CA LEU A 90 -3.74 19.41 -1.00
C LEU A 90 -4.44 18.49 0.00
N MET A 91 -4.78 17.29 -0.43
CA MET A 91 -5.34 16.27 0.45
C MET A 91 -4.34 15.88 1.56
N PHE A 92 -3.05 15.75 1.25
CA PHE A 92 -2.01 15.50 2.27
C PHE A 92 -1.98 16.58 3.34
N GLU A 93 -1.96 17.86 2.95
CA GLU A 93 -1.97 18.99 3.90
C GLU A 93 -3.25 19.03 4.74
N LEU A 94 -4.39 18.64 4.18
CA LEU A 94 -5.67 18.55 4.88
C LEU A 94 -5.70 17.42 5.91
N LEU A 95 -5.24 16.23 5.52
CA LEU A 95 -5.38 15.01 6.32
C LEU A 95 -4.25 14.80 7.32
N LYS A 96 -3.09 15.44 7.15
CA LYS A 96 -1.91 15.20 8.04
C LYS A 96 -2.17 15.43 9.53
N ARG A 97 -3.15 16.28 9.89
CA ARG A 97 -3.58 16.49 11.27
C ARG A 97 -4.29 15.27 11.89
N ASN A 98 -4.90 14.42 11.04
CA ASN A 98 -5.63 13.23 11.51
C ASN A 98 -4.71 12.25 12.22
N LYS A 99 -3.42 12.22 11.86
CA LYS A 99 -2.44 11.37 12.53
C LYS A 99 -2.38 11.61 14.03
N SER A 100 -2.18 12.85 14.46
CA SER A 100 -2.09 13.17 15.90
C SER A 100 -3.41 12.89 16.61
N ILE A 101 -4.53 13.28 16.03
CA ILE A 101 -5.87 13.03 16.59
C ILE A 101 -6.11 11.53 16.82
N ARG A 102 -5.73 10.70 15.84
CA ARG A 102 -5.90 9.24 15.96
C ARG A 102 -4.93 8.63 16.96
N LEU A 103 -3.67 9.06 16.97
CA LEU A 103 -2.69 8.57 17.95
C LEU A 103 -3.12 8.93 19.38
N ASP A 104 -3.57 10.18 19.62
CA ASP A 104 -4.06 10.62 20.93
C ASP A 104 -5.25 9.77 21.43
N LYS A 105 -6.13 9.35 20.52
CA LYS A 105 -7.22 8.42 20.85
C LYS A 105 -6.73 7.01 21.14
N LEU A 106 -5.88 6.45 20.28
CA LEU A 106 -5.36 5.10 20.43
C LEU A 106 -4.52 4.95 21.72
N GLU A 107 -3.79 6.00 22.14
CA GLU A 107 -2.98 6.00 23.35
C GLU A 107 -3.80 5.96 24.64
N GLN A 108 -5.12 6.19 24.58
CA GLN A 108 -6.05 6.07 25.71
C GLN A 108 -6.52 4.63 25.96
N GLY A 109 -6.23 3.71 25.04
CA GLY A 109 -6.67 2.33 25.13
C GLY A 109 -5.87 1.46 26.11
N ASP A 110 -6.33 0.22 26.28
CA ASP A 110 -5.70 -0.77 27.15
C ASP A 110 -4.28 -1.12 26.67
N LYS A 111 -3.27 -0.75 27.48
CA LYS A 111 -1.84 -0.97 27.19
C LYS A 111 -1.42 -2.43 27.28
N ASP A 112 -2.25 -3.29 27.88
CA ASP A 112 -2.03 -4.73 27.98
C ASP A 112 -2.69 -5.51 26.84
N SER A 113 -3.39 -4.81 25.93
CA SER A 113 -3.85 -5.38 24.67
C SER A 113 -2.71 -5.48 23.65
N PRO A 114 -2.58 -6.60 22.90
CA PRO A 114 -1.62 -6.69 21.79
C PRO A 114 -1.92 -5.71 20.66
N TYR A 115 -3.16 -5.26 20.53
CA TYR A 115 -3.55 -4.26 19.54
C TYR A 115 -3.10 -2.83 19.90
N TYR A 116 -2.84 -2.52 21.16
CA TYR A 116 -2.42 -1.17 21.57
C TYR A 116 -1.20 -0.69 20.78
N ARG A 117 -0.08 -1.41 20.92
CA ARG A 117 1.16 -1.04 20.21
C ARG A 117 1.08 -1.28 18.72
N PHE A 118 0.37 -2.31 18.32
CA PHE A 118 0.16 -2.65 16.92
C PHE A 118 -0.55 -1.52 16.17
N CYS A 119 -1.67 -0.99 16.68
CA CYS A 119 -2.42 0.08 16.02
C CYS A 119 -1.64 1.40 15.99
N ILE A 120 -0.96 1.77 17.10
CA ILE A 120 -0.12 2.96 17.15
C ILE A 120 1.05 2.85 16.15
N ALA A 121 1.72 1.71 16.10
CA ALA A 121 2.79 1.45 15.16
C ALA A 121 2.30 1.46 13.71
N GLY A 122 1.14 0.85 13.43
CA GLY A 122 0.54 0.83 12.10
C GLY A 122 0.21 2.22 11.60
N VAL A 123 -0.48 3.05 12.39
CA VAL A 123 -0.74 4.46 12.04
C VAL A 123 0.56 5.22 11.77
N THR A 124 1.57 5.04 12.65
CA THR A 124 2.85 5.72 12.52
C THR A 124 3.58 5.31 11.25
N LEU A 125 3.60 4.02 10.92
CA LEU A 125 4.27 3.47 9.74
C LEU A 125 3.59 3.89 8.44
N GLN A 126 2.26 3.85 8.39
CA GLN A 126 1.47 4.32 7.24
C GLN A 126 1.76 5.78 6.93
N TRP A 127 1.79 6.67 7.94
CA TRP A 127 2.16 8.07 7.75
C TRP A 127 3.61 8.25 7.34
N ALA A 128 4.53 7.42 7.83
CA ALA A 128 5.91 7.44 7.38
C ALA A 128 6.02 7.14 5.88
N PHE A 129 5.32 6.13 5.37
CA PHE A 129 5.31 5.81 3.94
C PHE A 129 4.66 6.90 3.09
N VAL A 130 3.57 7.52 3.57
CA VAL A 130 2.98 8.70 2.92
C VAL A 130 4.00 9.82 2.84
N ARG A 131 4.69 10.16 3.94
CA ARG A 131 5.69 11.23 3.97
C ARG A 131 6.86 11.00 3.00
N LEU A 132 7.29 9.75 2.81
CA LEU A 132 8.30 9.42 1.80
C LEU A 132 7.84 9.82 0.39
N LYS A 133 6.55 9.63 0.07
CA LYS A 133 5.97 10.07 -1.20
C LYS A 133 6.01 11.58 -1.38
N PHE A 134 5.85 12.35 -0.30
CA PHE A 134 5.86 13.82 -0.31
C PHE A 134 7.21 14.44 0.00
N GLY A 135 8.29 13.65 0.12
CA GLY A 135 9.67 14.13 0.31
C GLY A 135 10.01 14.53 1.75
N GLU A 136 9.16 14.23 2.73
CA GLU A 136 9.41 14.52 4.16
C GLU A 136 10.30 13.43 4.83
N TYR A 137 11.48 13.16 4.24
CA TYR A 137 12.33 12.00 4.58
C TYR A 137 12.77 11.95 6.04
N THR A 138 13.14 13.10 6.62
CA THR A 138 13.62 13.16 8.01
C THR A 138 12.52 12.76 8.98
N THR A 139 11.32 13.30 8.82
CA THR A 139 10.17 12.96 9.67
C THR A 139 9.80 11.50 9.50
N ALA A 140 9.77 11.00 8.25
CA ALA A 140 9.50 9.60 7.96
C ALA A 140 10.50 8.66 8.64
N ALA A 141 11.80 8.99 8.67
CA ALA A 141 12.81 8.16 9.33
C ALA A 141 12.57 8.05 10.86
N PHE A 142 12.20 9.14 11.54
CA PHE A 142 11.84 9.08 12.95
C PHE A 142 10.58 8.27 13.21
N GLU A 143 9.58 8.37 12.32
CA GLU A 143 8.35 7.61 12.41
C GLU A 143 8.57 6.12 12.18
N ILE A 144 9.39 5.75 11.19
CA ILE A 144 9.81 4.35 10.94
C ILE A 144 10.48 3.78 12.19
N ARG A 145 11.41 4.52 12.79
CA ARG A 145 12.08 4.09 14.02
C ARG A 145 11.08 3.90 15.18
N ARG A 146 10.16 4.84 15.37
CA ARG A 146 9.13 4.74 16.43
C ARG A 146 8.25 3.49 16.21
N ALA A 147 7.77 3.28 15.00
CA ALA A 147 6.95 2.12 14.66
C ALA A 147 7.70 0.80 14.91
N TYR A 148 8.96 0.72 14.48
CA TYR A 148 9.80 -0.45 14.69
C TYR A 148 9.94 -0.81 16.18
N LEU A 149 10.27 0.17 17.03
CA LEU A 149 10.45 -0.06 18.47
C LEU A 149 9.15 -0.52 19.13
N LEU A 150 8.01 0.05 18.75
CA LEU A 150 6.68 -0.37 19.24
C LEU A 150 6.37 -1.82 18.83
N LEU A 151 6.64 -2.19 17.59
CA LEU A 151 6.40 -3.56 17.10
C LEU A 151 7.34 -4.57 17.74
N LYS A 152 8.61 -4.24 17.96
CA LYS A 152 9.59 -5.09 18.67
C LYS A 152 9.17 -5.30 20.13
N GLU A 153 8.72 -4.26 20.81
CA GLU A 153 8.20 -4.39 22.18
C GLU A 153 6.92 -5.23 22.20
N ASN A 154 6.03 -5.02 21.23
CA ASN A 154 4.81 -5.80 21.12
C ASN A 154 5.10 -7.29 20.88
N GLN A 155 6.02 -7.61 19.99
CA GLN A 155 6.47 -8.98 19.70
C GLN A 155 7.03 -9.66 20.95
N LYS A 156 7.79 -8.93 21.77
CA LYS A 156 8.33 -9.46 23.03
C LYS A 156 7.24 -9.76 24.06
N ARG A 157 6.20 -8.90 24.13
CA ARG A 157 5.09 -9.07 25.10
C ARG A 157 4.06 -10.10 24.65
N PHE A 158 3.83 -10.18 23.34
CA PHE A 158 2.79 -11.00 22.72
C PHE A 158 3.37 -11.77 21.52
N PRO A 159 4.23 -12.79 21.77
CA PRO A 159 4.93 -13.50 20.69
C PRO A 159 4.00 -14.19 19.69
N ASP A 160 2.81 -14.61 20.13
CA ASP A 160 1.81 -15.31 19.33
C ASP A 160 0.86 -14.35 18.57
N PHE A 161 1.05 -13.03 18.72
CA PHE A 161 0.23 -12.04 18.02
C PHE A 161 0.72 -11.85 16.59
N LEU A 162 0.23 -12.71 15.69
CA LEU A 162 0.65 -12.81 14.29
C LEU A 162 0.59 -11.49 13.50
N PRO A 163 -0.44 -10.61 13.64
CA PRO A 163 -0.51 -9.36 12.86
C PRO A 163 0.72 -8.47 12.99
N ASN A 164 1.45 -8.59 14.10
CA ASN A 164 2.69 -7.84 14.35
C ASN A 164 3.76 -8.07 13.26
N GLN A 165 3.76 -9.27 12.66
CA GLN A 165 4.73 -9.67 11.63
C GLN A 165 4.51 -8.98 10.28
N ILE A 166 3.36 -8.33 10.04
CA ILE A 166 3.17 -7.50 8.86
C ILE A 166 4.11 -6.29 8.89
N GLY A 167 4.04 -5.52 9.97
CA GLY A 167 4.88 -4.32 10.10
C GLY A 167 6.36 -4.65 10.31
N LEU A 168 6.69 -5.67 11.11
CA LEU A 168 8.07 -6.11 11.28
C LEU A 168 8.65 -6.64 9.97
N GLY A 169 7.92 -7.46 9.24
CA GLY A 169 8.37 -8.06 8.00
C GLY A 169 8.80 -7.02 6.98
N ILE A 170 7.97 -6.01 6.71
CA ILE A 170 8.34 -4.95 5.77
C ILE A 170 9.51 -4.10 6.28
N LEU A 171 9.58 -3.84 7.59
CA LEU A 171 10.68 -3.07 8.17
C LEU A 171 12.02 -3.84 8.15
N HIS A 172 12.02 -5.15 8.46
CA HIS A 172 13.23 -5.99 8.37
C HIS A 172 13.73 -6.08 6.93
N ILE A 173 12.83 -6.16 5.94
CA ILE A 173 13.21 -6.14 4.53
C ILE A 173 13.88 -4.80 4.17
N ILE A 174 13.25 -3.67 4.53
CA ILE A 174 13.80 -2.35 4.24
C ILE A 174 15.19 -2.17 4.88
N VAL A 175 15.35 -2.57 6.14
CA VAL A 175 16.64 -2.50 6.86
C VAL A 175 17.68 -3.41 6.21
N GLY A 176 17.27 -4.63 5.81
CA GLY A 176 18.16 -5.59 5.15
C GLY A 176 18.65 -5.14 3.76
N LEU A 177 17.95 -4.21 3.12
CA LEU A 177 18.32 -3.63 1.82
C LEU A 177 19.21 -2.39 1.93
N ILE A 178 19.47 -1.88 3.15
CA ILE A 178 20.41 -0.78 3.36
C ILE A 178 21.82 -1.28 2.99
N PRO A 179 22.52 -0.59 2.06
CA PRO A 179 23.88 -0.96 1.68
C PRO A 179 24.82 -1.03 2.89
N ASP A 180 25.77 -1.97 2.90
CA ASP A 180 26.66 -2.22 4.05
C ASP A 180 27.39 -0.98 4.56
N GLN A 181 27.77 -0.08 3.66
CA GLN A 181 28.40 1.19 3.98
C GLN A 181 27.55 2.15 4.82
N TYR A 182 26.22 1.99 4.81
CA TYR A 182 25.25 2.78 5.57
C TYR A 182 24.59 2.01 6.71
N ARG A 183 24.89 0.70 6.87
CA ARG A 183 24.28 -0.15 7.89
C ARG A 183 24.53 0.35 9.33
N TRP A 184 25.66 1.03 9.55
CA TRP A 184 25.95 1.63 10.83
C TRP A 184 24.92 2.71 11.26
N LEU A 185 24.30 3.41 10.28
CA LEU A 185 23.22 4.38 10.56
C LEU A 185 21.97 3.67 11.06
N ALA A 186 21.59 2.53 10.44
CA ALA A 186 20.47 1.73 10.89
C ALA A 186 20.70 1.21 12.33
N ASN A 187 21.91 0.69 12.61
CA ASN A 187 22.30 0.21 13.94
C ASN A 187 22.27 1.35 14.98
N LEU A 188 22.77 2.53 14.64
CA LEU A 188 22.70 3.71 15.51
C LEU A 188 21.26 4.13 15.80
N ALA A 189 20.37 3.97 14.83
CA ALA A 189 18.93 4.20 15.00
C ALA A 189 18.23 3.04 15.77
N GLY A 190 18.96 1.97 16.13
CA GLY A 190 18.39 0.77 16.77
C GLY A 190 17.48 -0.03 15.86
N LEU A 191 17.70 0.05 14.53
CA LEU A 191 16.99 -0.74 13.53
C LEU A 191 17.83 -1.98 13.19
N GLU A 192 17.26 -3.14 13.40
CA GLU A 192 17.87 -4.44 13.13
C GLU A 192 16.96 -5.24 12.20
N GLY A 193 17.52 -6.16 11.42
CA GLY A 193 16.75 -7.05 10.58
C GLY A 193 17.45 -7.37 9.26
N THR A 194 16.96 -8.42 8.62
CA THR A 194 17.44 -8.89 7.32
C THR A 194 16.27 -9.06 6.36
N THR A 195 16.54 -8.96 5.05
CA THR A 195 15.55 -9.23 4.01
C THR A 195 14.95 -10.64 4.15
N THR A 196 15.78 -11.63 4.47
CA THR A 196 15.35 -13.02 4.67
C THR A 196 14.38 -13.16 5.85
N GLU A 197 14.71 -12.54 6.98
CA GLU A 197 13.85 -12.54 8.18
C GLU A 197 12.47 -11.93 7.86
N GLY A 198 12.43 -10.75 7.24
CA GLY A 198 11.18 -10.10 6.91
C GLY A 198 10.34 -10.87 5.89
N ILE A 199 10.95 -11.52 4.91
CA ILE A 199 10.24 -12.41 3.97
C ILE A 199 9.62 -13.60 4.72
N LEU A 200 10.33 -14.21 5.66
CA LEU A 200 9.80 -15.32 6.46
C LEU A 200 8.63 -14.89 7.33
N GLU A 201 8.69 -13.70 7.93
CA GLU A 201 7.58 -13.13 8.72
C GLU A 201 6.34 -12.92 7.86
N LEU A 202 6.47 -12.29 6.70
CA LEU A 202 5.34 -12.11 5.77
C LEU A 202 4.79 -13.44 5.25
N LYS A 203 5.66 -14.42 4.93
CA LYS A 203 5.24 -15.78 4.54
C LYS A 203 4.53 -16.51 5.67
N HIS A 204 4.91 -16.28 6.92
CA HIS A 204 4.20 -16.85 8.06
C HIS A 204 2.77 -16.35 8.15
N VAL A 205 2.55 -15.03 7.98
CA VAL A 205 1.19 -14.46 7.92
C VAL A 205 0.41 -15.02 6.73
N LEU A 206 0.99 -15.02 5.54
CA LEU A 206 0.35 -15.53 4.32
C LEU A 206 -0.08 -17.01 4.45
N ASN A 207 0.73 -17.82 5.11
CA ASN A 207 0.49 -19.25 5.27
C ASN A 207 -0.28 -19.61 6.55
N TYR A 208 -0.78 -18.63 7.30
CA TYR A 208 -1.54 -18.88 8.52
C TYR A 208 -2.74 -19.81 8.28
N ARG A 209 -2.87 -20.85 9.13
CA ARG A 209 -3.96 -21.85 9.08
C ARG A 209 -4.61 -22.09 10.45
N GLY A 210 -4.36 -21.20 11.41
CA GLY A 210 -5.00 -21.30 12.73
C GLY A 210 -6.45 -20.83 12.72
N ASP A 211 -7.11 -21.00 13.86
CA ASP A 211 -8.55 -20.79 14.03
C ASP A 211 -8.96 -19.33 14.26
N ASN A 212 -8.00 -18.42 14.43
CA ASN A 212 -8.33 -17.01 14.64
C ASN A 212 -8.66 -16.32 13.29
N PRO A 213 -9.95 -15.97 13.03
CA PRO A 213 -10.36 -15.39 11.76
C PRO A 213 -9.71 -14.02 11.52
N VAL A 214 -9.45 -13.24 12.57
CA VAL A 214 -8.82 -11.92 12.47
C VAL A 214 -7.41 -12.04 11.90
N PHE A 215 -6.64 -13.05 12.26
CA PHE A 215 -5.28 -13.23 11.74
C PHE A 215 -5.27 -13.54 10.24
N SER A 216 -6.27 -14.23 9.75
CA SER A 216 -6.43 -14.52 8.31
C SER A 216 -6.73 -13.27 7.47
N LEU A 217 -7.28 -12.21 8.07
CA LEU A 217 -7.58 -10.96 7.37
C LEU A 217 -6.31 -10.25 6.85
N PHE A 218 -5.16 -10.51 7.45
CA PHE A 218 -3.89 -9.89 7.06
C PHE A 218 -3.16 -10.61 5.91
N LYS A 219 -3.69 -11.75 5.42
CA LYS A 219 -3.09 -12.47 4.28
C LYS A 219 -3.00 -11.64 2.99
N PRO A 220 -4.04 -10.87 2.58
CA PRO A 220 -3.96 -10.03 1.39
C PRO A 220 -2.84 -9.00 1.47
N GLU A 221 -2.67 -8.37 2.63
CA GLU A 221 -1.63 -7.38 2.87
C GLU A 221 -0.23 -8.03 2.83
N ALA A 222 -0.04 -9.17 3.48
CA ALA A 222 1.20 -9.94 3.41
C ALA A 222 1.53 -10.37 1.97
N CYS A 223 0.54 -10.83 1.21
CA CYS A 223 0.71 -11.21 -0.18
C CYS A 223 1.09 -10.02 -1.07
N PHE A 224 0.45 -8.87 -0.85
CA PHE A 224 0.80 -7.62 -1.54
C PHE A 224 2.23 -7.16 -1.25
N TYR A 225 2.65 -7.17 0.02
CA TYR A 225 4.02 -6.79 0.37
C TYR A 225 5.05 -7.76 -0.20
N LEU A 226 4.81 -9.07 -0.18
CA LEU A 226 5.69 -10.05 -0.82
C LEU A 226 5.79 -9.80 -2.32
N ALA A 227 4.66 -9.55 -3.01
CA ALA A 227 4.67 -9.21 -4.43
C ALA A 227 5.49 -7.95 -4.71
N PHE A 228 5.30 -6.90 -3.92
CA PHE A 228 6.06 -5.65 -4.03
C PHE A 228 7.57 -5.87 -3.84
N VAL A 229 7.95 -6.63 -2.82
CA VAL A 229 9.34 -6.95 -2.48
C VAL A 229 9.99 -7.76 -3.60
N ASP A 230 9.35 -8.83 -4.05
CA ASP A 230 9.87 -9.71 -5.11
C ASP A 230 10.10 -8.97 -6.42
N ILE A 231 9.19 -8.05 -6.77
CA ILE A 231 9.23 -7.31 -8.03
C ILE A 231 10.23 -6.15 -7.99
N ASN A 232 10.21 -5.35 -6.92
CA ASN A 232 10.86 -4.05 -6.91
C ASN A 232 12.18 -4.04 -6.13
N LEU A 233 12.36 -4.95 -5.18
CA LEU A 233 13.50 -4.90 -4.27
C LEU A 233 14.51 -6.03 -4.50
N ILE A 234 14.05 -7.26 -4.70
CA ILE A 234 14.94 -8.42 -4.85
C ILE A 234 14.92 -9.05 -6.25
N ASN A 235 14.01 -8.60 -7.12
CA ASN A 235 13.84 -9.09 -8.50
C ASN A 235 13.70 -10.62 -8.60
N ASN A 236 12.96 -11.24 -7.68
CA ASN A 236 12.68 -12.67 -7.67
C ASN A 236 11.45 -13.00 -8.53
N LYS A 237 11.66 -13.17 -9.82
CA LYS A 237 10.61 -13.38 -10.82
C LYS A 237 9.82 -14.67 -10.60
N GLU A 238 10.47 -15.75 -10.22
CA GLU A 238 9.82 -17.07 -10.04
C GLU A 238 8.89 -17.05 -8.84
N GLU A 239 9.34 -16.53 -7.70
CA GLU A 239 8.52 -16.43 -6.49
C GLU A 239 7.34 -15.48 -6.72
N SER A 240 7.54 -14.36 -7.42
CA SER A 240 6.44 -13.45 -7.75
C SER A 240 5.34 -14.12 -8.59
N LEU A 241 5.68 -14.97 -9.56
CA LEU A 241 4.71 -15.74 -10.32
C LEU A 241 3.95 -16.76 -9.46
N PHE A 242 4.62 -17.33 -8.44
CA PHE A 242 3.94 -18.23 -7.49
C PHE A 242 2.87 -17.49 -6.68
N LEU A 243 3.09 -16.22 -6.33
CA LEU A 243 2.09 -15.40 -5.64
C LEU A 243 0.81 -15.23 -6.45
N ILE A 244 0.87 -15.17 -7.80
CA ILE A 244 -0.34 -15.12 -8.64
C ILE A 244 -1.21 -16.35 -8.40
N GLN A 245 -0.60 -17.53 -8.33
CA GLN A 245 -1.35 -18.76 -8.04
C GLN A 245 -1.99 -18.74 -6.64
N ARG A 246 -1.38 -18.05 -5.69
CA ARG A 246 -1.94 -17.86 -4.35
C ARG A 246 -3.18 -16.97 -4.39
N PHE A 247 -3.14 -15.85 -5.13
CA PHE A 247 -4.33 -15.01 -5.33
C PHE A 247 -5.53 -15.77 -5.90
N ASP A 248 -5.26 -16.76 -6.74
CA ASP A 248 -6.32 -17.52 -7.44
C ASP A 248 -6.84 -18.72 -6.63
N ARG A 249 -6.05 -19.29 -5.72
CA ARG A 249 -6.35 -20.55 -5.02
C ARG A 249 -6.70 -20.41 -3.54
N ASP A 250 -6.20 -19.40 -2.86
CA ASP A 250 -6.46 -19.19 -1.43
C ASP A 250 -7.86 -18.57 -1.26
N THR A 251 -8.73 -19.22 -0.49
CA THR A 251 -10.13 -18.78 -0.30
C THR A 251 -10.27 -17.39 0.32
N VAL A 252 -9.34 -16.98 1.16
CA VAL A 252 -9.32 -15.63 1.73
C VAL A 252 -8.95 -14.62 0.64
N LEU A 253 -7.91 -14.91 -0.15
CA LEU A 253 -7.43 -14.01 -1.21
C LEU A 253 -8.42 -13.90 -2.37
N GLN A 254 -9.23 -14.93 -2.64
CA GLN A 254 -10.27 -14.88 -3.66
C GLN A 254 -11.30 -13.77 -3.45
N ARG A 255 -11.55 -13.35 -2.20
CA ARG A 255 -12.44 -12.23 -1.88
C ARG A 255 -11.92 -10.88 -2.39
N TYR A 256 -10.64 -10.80 -2.77
CA TYR A 256 -9.96 -9.57 -3.18
C TYR A 256 -9.60 -9.55 -4.67
N GLN A 257 -10.11 -10.47 -5.46
CA GLN A 257 -9.77 -10.56 -6.91
C GLN A 257 -10.14 -9.30 -7.70
N GLN A 258 -11.14 -8.55 -7.24
CA GLN A 258 -11.56 -7.27 -7.82
C GLN A 258 -10.93 -6.06 -7.12
N SER A 259 -10.08 -6.26 -6.12
CA SER A 259 -9.36 -5.18 -5.45
C SER A 259 -8.38 -4.50 -6.41
N PRO A 260 -8.42 -3.17 -6.54
CA PRO A 260 -7.43 -2.42 -7.34
C PRO A 260 -5.98 -2.72 -6.94
N LEU A 261 -5.71 -2.98 -5.64
CA LEU A 261 -4.40 -3.37 -5.14
C LEU A 261 -3.94 -4.72 -5.70
N ILE A 262 -4.84 -5.69 -5.77
CA ILE A 262 -4.52 -7.03 -6.28
C ILE A 262 -4.37 -6.99 -7.81
N ILE A 263 -5.21 -6.24 -8.50
CA ILE A 263 -5.05 -5.99 -9.94
C ILE A 263 -3.71 -5.32 -10.23
N TYR A 264 -3.31 -4.31 -9.45
CA TYR A 264 -2.00 -3.67 -9.54
C TYR A 264 -0.86 -4.68 -9.32
N ALA A 265 -0.93 -5.47 -8.23
CA ALA A 265 0.10 -6.45 -7.91
C ALA A 265 0.25 -7.50 -9.03
N LYS A 266 -0.84 -8.09 -9.52
CA LYS A 266 -0.83 -9.04 -10.64
C LYS A 266 -0.26 -8.42 -11.91
N SER A 267 -0.70 -7.22 -12.28
CA SER A 267 -0.23 -6.51 -13.47
C SER A 267 1.28 -6.25 -13.38
N SER A 268 1.77 -5.78 -12.24
CA SER A 268 3.18 -5.52 -12.00
C SER A 268 4.03 -6.81 -12.08
N ILE A 269 3.55 -7.91 -11.48
CA ILE A 269 4.20 -9.21 -11.58
C ILE A 269 4.29 -9.67 -13.05
N PHE A 270 3.20 -9.59 -13.80
CA PHE A 270 3.18 -9.97 -15.21
C PHE A 270 4.12 -9.12 -16.05
N MET A 271 4.13 -7.79 -15.86
CA MET A 271 5.06 -6.90 -16.58
C MET A 271 6.52 -7.26 -16.33
N LYS A 272 6.93 -7.43 -15.08
CA LYS A 272 8.33 -7.77 -14.70
C LYS A 272 8.74 -9.15 -15.20
N ASN A 273 7.79 -10.04 -15.46
CA ASN A 273 8.02 -11.36 -16.01
C ASN A 273 7.91 -11.43 -17.56
N GLY A 274 7.79 -10.29 -18.25
CA GLY A 274 7.64 -10.23 -19.71
C GLY A 274 6.34 -10.85 -20.22
N LYS A 275 5.29 -10.91 -19.36
CA LYS A 275 3.97 -11.45 -19.68
C LYS A 275 3.00 -10.31 -20.01
N ASN A 276 3.41 -9.48 -20.97
CA ASN A 276 2.70 -8.24 -21.25
C ASN A 276 1.30 -8.46 -21.84
N ARG A 277 1.06 -9.59 -22.54
CA ARG A 277 -0.28 -9.95 -23.04
C ARG A 277 -1.27 -10.20 -21.89
N GLU A 278 -0.80 -10.86 -20.84
CA GLU A 278 -1.57 -11.11 -19.63
C GLU A 278 -1.92 -9.81 -18.90
N VAL A 279 -1.02 -8.80 -18.90
CA VAL A 279 -1.33 -7.47 -18.36
C VAL A 279 -2.44 -6.81 -19.14
N ILE A 280 -2.34 -6.76 -20.47
CA ILE A 280 -3.36 -6.16 -21.33
C ILE A 280 -4.70 -6.87 -21.12
N SER A 281 -4.70 -8.19 -21.11
CA SER A 281 -5.93 -8.98 -20.88
C SER A 281 -6.55 -8.71 -19.53
N LEU A 282 -5.73 -8.70 -18.45
CA LEU A 282 -6.19 -8.46 -17.08
C LEU A 282 -6.80 -7.06 -16.94
N LEU A 283 -6.08 -6.02 -17.37
CA LEU A 283 -6.52 -4.63 -17.21
C LEU A 283 -7.71 -4.30 -18.12
N HIS A 284 -7.75 -4.83 -19.34
CA HIS A 284 -8.88 -4.66 -20.25
C HIS A 284 -10.17 -5.32 -19.72
N SER A 285 -10.05 -6.49 -19.06
CA SER A 285 -11.20 -7.18 -18.47
C SER A 285 -11.59 -6.67 -17.08
N TYR A 286 -10.72 -5.87 -16.45
CA TYR A 286 -11.01 -5.33 -15.15
C TYR A 286 -12.03 -4.19 -15.22
N HIS A 287 -13.13 -4.38 -14.52
CA HIS A 287 -14.16 -3.36 -14.32
C HIS A 287 -14.31 -3.16 -12.82
N ALA A 288 -13.88 -2.01 -12.34
CA ALA A 288 -14.00 -1.69 -10.93
C ALA A 288 -15.47 -1.83 -10.48
N PRO A 289 -15.75 -2.55 -9.38
CA PRO A 289 -17.08 -2.58 -8.80
C PRO A 289 -17.62 -1.17 -8.53
N PRO A 290 -18.95 -0.97 -8.50
CA PRO A 290 -19.53 0.31 -8.09
C PRO A 290 -18.94 0.81 -6.76
N ASP A 291 -18.80 2.12 -6.61
CA ASP A 291 -18.30 2.79 -5.40
C ASP A 291 -16.84 2.45 -5.02
N THR A 292 -16.08 1.86 -5.96
CA THR A 292 -14.64 1.65 -5.79
C THR A 292 -13.89 2.98 -5.97
N TYR A 293 -13.06 3.35 -4.99
CA TYR A 293 -12.18 4.53 -5.09
C TYR A 293 -11.19 4.35 -6.25
N PRO A 294 -11.03 5.34 -7.13
CA PRO A 294 -10.20 5.22 -8.33
C PRO A 294 -8.73 4.95 -8.01
N PHE A 295 -8.15 3.92 -8.62
CA PHE A 295 -6.71 3.72 -8.63
C PHE A 295 -6.16 4.06 -10.02
N VAL A 296 -6.00 5.36 -10.24
CA VAL A 296 -5.67 5.96 -11.55
C VAL A 296 -4.38 5.40 -12.14
N PHE A 297 -3.44 4.93 -11.31
CA PHE A 297 -2.18 4.32 -11.78
C PHE A 297 -2.38 3.07 -12.66
N LEU A 298 -3.53 2.39 -12.58
CA LEU A 298 -3.83 1.27 -13.47
C LEU A 298 -3.91 1.69 -14.94
N TYR A 299 -4.35 2.92 -15.24
CA TYR A 299 -4.31 3.47 -16.60
C TYR A 299 -2.88 3.64 -17.12
N TYR A 300 -1.95 4.11 -16.26
CA TYR A 300 -0.54 4.18 -16.63
C TYR A 300 0.03 2.79 -16.99
N LEU A 301 -0.27 1.77 -16.18
CA LEU A 301 0.17 0.39 -16.45
C LEU A 301 -0.43 -0.16 -17.75
N GLU A 302 -1.71 0.06 -18.01
CA GLU A 302 -2.33 -0.40 -19.25
C GLU A 302 -1.76 0.33 -20.47
N GLY A 303 -1.59 1.64 -20.38
CA GLY A 303 -0.93 2.43 -21.41
C GLY A 303 0.49 1.95 -21.70
N LEU A 304 1.28 1.67 -20.67
CA LEU A 304 2.63 1.14 -20.82
C LEU A 304 2.62 -0.26 -21.45
N ALA A 305 1.73 -1.15 -21.01
CA ALA A 305 1.62 -2.49 -21.56
C ALA A 305 1.24 -2.48 -23.05
N ARG A 306 0.31 -1.60 -23.44
CA ARG A 306 -0.09 -1.41 -24.84
C ARG A 306 1.03 -0.81 -25.69
N LEU A 307 1.74 0.17 -25.16
CA LEU A 307 2.90 0.76 -25.84
C LEU A 307 3.99 -0.29 -26.06
N ASN A 308 4.26 -1.13 -25.08
CA ASN A 308 5.24 -2.25 -25.22
C ASN A 308 4.81 -3.29 -26.27
N ASN A 309 3.53 -3.34 -26.61
CA ASN A 309 2.99 -4.14 -27.73
C ASN A 309 2.91 -3.33 -29.06
N LEU A 310 3.43 -2.12 -29.09
CA LEU A 310 3.32 -1.17 -30.22
C LEU A 310 1.87 -0.85 -30.61
N ASP A 311 0.94 -0.94 -29.65
CA ASP A 311 -0.48 -0.63 -29.86
C ASP A 311 -0.71 0.88 -29.65
N ALA A 312 -1.19 1.53 -30.71
CA ALA A 312 -1.47 2.96 -30.72
C ALA A 312 -2.54 3.38 -29.67
N SER A 313 -3.41 2.47 -29.26
CA SER A 313 -4.41 2.74 -28.22
C SER A 313 -3.79 3.05 -26.86
N ALA A 314 -2.49 2.82 -26.69
CA ALA A 314 -1.71 3.23 -25.50
C ALA A 314 -1.94 4.70 -25.14
N ALA A 315 -2.07 5.59 -26.17
CA ALA A 315 -2.32 7.02 -25.96
C ALA A 315 -3.61 7.29 -25.17
N ILE A 316 -4.65 6.50 -25.35
CA ILE A 316 -5.94 6.67 -24.66
C ILE A 316 -5.72 6.55 -23.14
N TYR A 317 -5.06 5.50 -22.70
CA TYR A 317 -4.84 5.18 -21.29
C TYR A 317 -3.82 6.13 -20.64
N LEU A 318 -2.73 6.45 -21.35
CA LEU A 318 -1.74 7.41 -20.87
C LEU A 318 -2.33 8.82 -20.73
N ASN A 319 -3.17 9.27 -21.67
CA ASN A 319 -3.90 10.54 -21.55
C ASN A 319 -4.88 10.50 -20.37
N HIS A 320 -5.59 9.40 -20.14
CA HIS A 320 -6.44 9.24 -18.96
C HIS A 320 -5.63 9.44 -17.67
N TYR A 321 -4.46 8.82 -17.60
CA TYR A 321 -3.59 8.96 -16.42
C TYR A 321 -3.20 10.42 -16.16
N VAL A 322 -2.66 11.15 -17.13
CA VAL A 322 -2.20 12.54 -16.93
C VAL A 322 -3.35 13.54 -16.73
N THR A 323 -4.59 13.16 -17.10
CA THR A 323 -5.78 13.99 -16.90
C THR A 323 -6.38 13.81 -15.51
N GLU A 324 -6.45 12.56 -15.02
CA GLU A 324 -7.13 12.21 -13.77
C GLU A 324 -6.20 12.20 -12.55
N PHE A 325 -4.89 11.98 -12.77
CA PHE A 325 -3.94 11.88 -11.67
C PHE A 325 -3.53 13.25 -11.16
N THR A 326 -3.80 13.52 -9.88
CA THR A 326 -3.48 14.79 -9.21
C THR A 326 -2.10 14.79 -8.55
N GLY A 327 -1.41 13.64 -8.55
CA GLY A 327 -0.09 13.47 -7.95
C GLY A 327 1.06 13.96 -8.83
N ILE A 328 2.28 13.66 -8.38
CA ILE A 328 3.51 14.24 -8.95
C ILE A 328 4.42 13.22 -9.63
N ASN A 329 4.27 11.92 -9.33
CA ASN A 329 5.14 10.86 -9.85
C ASN A 329 4.58 10.27 -11.14
N TYR A 330 5.47 9.72 -11.97
CA TYR A 330 5.21 9.12 -13.28
C TYR A 330 4.64 10.09 -14.34
N ILE A 331 4.53 11.39 -14.04
CA ILE A 331 4.01 12.40 -14.99
C ILE A 331 5.00 12.62 -16.14
N LYS A 332 6.30 12.83 -15.84
CA LYS A 332 7.33 12.99 -16.87
C LYS A 332 7.45 11.73 -17.73
N SER A 333 7.46 10.57 -17.07
CA SER A 333 7.50 9.29 -17.76
C SER A 333 6.29 9.09 -18.65
N CYS A 334 5.10 9.46 -18.20
CA CYS A 334 3.87 9.34 -19.00
C CYS A 334 3.90 10.22 -20.25
N HIS A 335 4.29 11.49 -20.13
CA HIS A 335 4.45 12.38 -21.29
C HIS A 335 5.52 11.88 -22.26
N GLN A 336 6.64 11.32 -21.77
CA GLN A 336 7.63 10.66 -22.62
C GLN A 336 7.03 9.47 -23.38
N LYS A 337 6.22 8.64 -22.71
CA LYS A 337 5.56 7.48 -23.34
C LYS A 337 4.53 7.91 -24.38
N LEU A 338 3.77 8.99 -24.12
CA LEU A 338 2.88 9.60 -25.09
C LEU A 338 3.64 10.11 -26.32
N ALA A 339 4.76 10.81 -26.11
CA ALA A 339 5.63 11.24 -27.20
C ALA A 339 6.08 10.04 -28.04
N TRP A 340 6.48 8.91 -27.42
CA TRP A 340 6.87 7.71 -28.15
C TRP A 340 5.73 7.10 -28.95
N VAL A 341 4.48 7.09 -28.43
CA VAL A 341 3.30 6.66 -29.20
C VAL A 341 3.18 7.50 -30.48
N TYR A 342 3.23 8.81 -30.37
CA TYR A 342 3.08 9.71 -31.52
C TYR A 342 4.26 9.60 -32.51
N LEU A 343 5.48 9.45 -32.00
CA LEU A 343 6.65 9.18 -32.85
C LEU A 343 6.49 7.89 -33.67
N LEU A 344 5.98 6.83 -33.06
CA LEU A 344 5.73 5.55 -33.74
C LEU A 344 4.62 5.63 -34.81
N GLN A 345 3.68 6.58 -34.64
CA GLN A 345 2.61 6.88 -35.60
C GLN A 345 3.08 7.84 -36.71
N GLY A 346 4.26 8.44 -36.59
CA GLY A 346 4.78 9.45 -37.52
C GLY A 346 4.26 10.85 -37.26
N ASP A 347 3.53 11.10 -36.18
CA ASP A 347 3.05 12.42 -35.80
C ASP A 347 4.13 13.18 -35.02
N THR A 348 4.95 13.91 -35.80
CA THR A 348 6.08 14.67 -35.25
C THR A 348 5.63 15.89 -34.45
N LEU A 349 4.47 16.47 -34.77
CA LEU A 349 3.95 17.62 -34.04
C LEU A 349 3.56 17.23 -32.60
N LEU A 350 2.71 16.23 -32.47
CA LEU A 350 2.32 15.71 -31.14
C LEU A 350 3.50 15.12 -30.36
N TYR A 351 4.48 14.52 -31.07
CA TYR A 351 5.74 14.08 -30.41
C TYR A 351 6.43 15.25 -29.70
N TYR A 352 6.64 16.38 -30.40
CA TYR A 352 7.30 17.54 -29.81
C TYR A 352 6.49 18.20 -28.70
N GLU A 353 5.18 18.26 -28.82
CA GLU A 353 4.32 18.76 -27.75
C GLU A 353 4.46 17.94 -26.46
N GLU A 354 4.42 16.63 -26.57
CA GLU A 354 4.51 15.74 -25.39
C GLU A 354 5.92 15.70 -24.80
N ILE A 355 6.96 15.74 -25.63
CA ILE A 355 8.34 15.76 -25.13
C ILE A 355 8.64 17.06 -24.38
N GLN A 356 8.07 18.21 -24.78
CA GLN A 356 8.18 19.45 -24.02
C GLN A 356 7.48 19.36 -22.66
N LYS A 357 6.34 18.68 -22.57
CA LYS A 357 5.66 18.42 -21.30
C LYS A 357 6.49 17.52 -20.40
N THR A 358 7.25 16.57 -20.93
CA THR A 358 8.24 15.76 -20.15
C THR A 358 9.25 16.64 -19.41
N GLY A 359 9.69 17.74 -20.06
CA GLY A 359 10.60 18.71 -19.43
C GLY A 359 9.94 19.55 -18.33
N THR A 360 8.69 19.98 -18.56
CA THR A 360 8.02 21.04 -17.80
C THR A 360 6.97 20.57 -16.78
N ARG A 361 6.41 19.35 -16.92
CA ARG A 361 5.38 18.80 -16.02
C ARG A 361 5.96 17.77 -15.08
N GLY A 362 5.35 17.63 -13.90
CA GLY A 362 5.76 16.63 -12.88
C GLY A 362 7.15 16.84 -12.29
N ASN A 363 7.55 15.96 -11.39
CA ASN A 363 8.83 16.01 -10.67
C ASN A 363 9.69 14.77 -11.03
N ALA A 364 11.02 14.91 -10.96
CA ALA A 364 11.96 13.80 -11.19
C ALA A 364 12.35 13.15 -9.86
N ILE A 365 11.40 12.49 -9.18
CA ILE A 365 11.62 11.83 -7.88
C ILE A 365 11.79 10.32 -8.09
N VAL A 366 10.86 9.65 -8.76
CA VAL A 366 10.94 8.23 -9.10
C VAL A 366 11.89 8.01 -10.29
N ASP A 367 12.45 6.82 -10.40
CA ASP A 367 13.50 6.54 -11.39
C ASP A 367 13.00 6.66 -12.83
N GLU A 368 11.75 6.29 -13.10
CA GLU A 368 11.12 6.46 -14.41
C GLU A 368 11.03 7.94 -14.83
N ASP A 369 10.71 8.85 -13.89
CA ASP A 369 10.68 10.28 -14.16
C ASP A 369 12.08 10.89 -14.27
N LYS A 370 13.05 10.42 -13.46
CA LYS A 370 14.46 10.82 -13.59
C LYS A 370 15.00 10.43 -14.96
N GLN A 371 14.74 9.21 -15.40
CA GLN A 371 15.15 8.72 -16.72
C GLN A 371 14.51 9.55 -17.83
N ALA A 372 13.19 9.75 -17.77
CA ALA A 372 12.45 10.55 -18.75
C ALA A 372 13.00 11.98 -18.83
N HIS A 373 13.28 12.61 -17.68
CA HIS A 373 13.87 13.93 -17.61
C HIS A 373 15.30 13.98 -18.15
N SER A 374 16.12 12.99 -17.86
CA SER A 374 17.48 12.87 -18.40
C SER A 374 17.49 12.71 -19.91
N GLU A 375 16.62 11.85 -20.47
CA GLU A 375 16.50 11.67 -21.92
C GLU A 375 15.99 12.95 -22.60
N TYR A 376 15.04 13.68 -21.99
CA TYR A 376 14.61 14.99 -22.46
C TYR A 376 15.78 15.99 -22.53
N ASN A 377 16.61 16.08 -21.49
CA ASN A 377 17.74 17.02 -21.44
C ASN A 377 18.83 16.68 -22.46
N ILE A 378 19.03 15.42 -22.81
CA ILE A 378 19.94 14.99 -23.87
C ILE A 378 19.43 15.44 -25.24
N GLY A 379 18.10 15.54 -25.43
CA GLY A 379 17.47 16.06 -26.65
C GLY A 379 17.58 15.15 -27.88
N ILE A 380 17.94 13.87 -27.70
CA ILE A 380 18.07 12.92 -28.81
C ILE A 380 16.71 12.29 -29.10
N ILE A 381 16.25 12.41 -30.35
CA ILE A 381 15.06 11.70 -30.82
C ILE A 381 15.42 10.22 -30.99
N PRO A 382 14.67 9.29 -30.37
CA PRO A 382 14.95 7.86 -30.52
C PRO A 382 14.85 7.39 -31.99
N ALA A 383 15.81 6.62 -32.46
CA ALA A 383 15.66 5.96 -33.76
C ALA A 383 14.48 4.97 -33.65
N ILE A 384 13.49 5.14 -34.54
CA ILE A 384 12.22 4.38 -34.50
C ILE A 384 12.45 2.85 -34.43
N PRO A 385 13.37 2.23 -35.18
CA PRO A 385 13.60 0.78 -35.07
C PRO A 385 14.14 0.37 -33.71
N LEU A 386 15.06 1.16 -33.13
CA LEU A 386 15.60 0.88 -31.80
C LEU A 386 14.52 1.05 -30.71
N LEU A 387 13.70 2.09 -30.81
CA LEU A 387 12.58 2.30 -29.91
C LEU A 387 11.58 1.13 -29.97
N LYS A 388 11.19 0.69 -31.18
CA LYS A 388 10.32 -0.48 -31.38
C LYS A 388 10.92 -1.74 -30.75
N ALA A 389 12.18 -2.00 -31.01
CA ALA A 389 12.86 -3.18 -30.47
C ALA A 389 12.93 -3.14 -28.93
N ARG A 390 13.27 -1.97 -28.35
CA ARG A 390 13.27 -1.76 -26.88
C ARG A 390 11.90 -2.02 -26.27
N LEU A 391 10.84 -1.40 -26.80
CA LEU A 391 9.48 -1.56 -26.29
C LEU A 391 9.00 -3.01 -26.34
N LEU A 392 9.23 -3.68 -27.48
CA LEU A 392 8.91 -5.10 -27.61
C LEU A 392 9.71 -5.97 -26.64
N PHE A 393 10.99 -5.67 -26.44
CA PHE A 393 11.83 -6.38 -25.47
C PHE A 393 11.30 -6.19 -24.04
N ASP A 394 11.00 -4.96 -23.65
CA ASP A 394 10.43 -4.62 -22.33
C ASP A 394 9.07 -5.32 -22.08
N GLY A 395 8.29 -5.53 -23.15
CA GLY A 395 7.03 -6.27 -23.12
C GLY A 395 7.17 -7.81 -23.13
N GLY A 396 8.41 -8.34 -23.26
CA GLY A 396 8.65 -9.79 -23.36
C GLY A 396 8.44 -10.37 -24.76
N TYR A 397 8.26 -9.53 -25.79
CA TYR A 397 8.14 -9.94 -27.20
C TYR A 397 9.52 -10.09 -27.85
N TYR A 398 10.38 -10.95 -27.28
CA TYR A 398 11.80 -11.06 -27.62
C TYR A 398 12.05 -11.43 -29.10
N ARG A 399 11.20 -12.30 -29.68
CA ARG A 399 11.35 -12.73 -31.09
C ARG A 399 11.01 -11.58 -32.03
N GLU A 400 9.96 -10.84 -31.72
CA GLU A 400 9.52 -9.68 -32.48
C GLU A 400 10.55 -8.54 -32.39
N ALA A 401 11.11 -8.29 -31.20
CA ALA A 401 12.19 -7.33 -31.00
C ALA A 401 13.43 -7.67 -31.85
N LEU A 402 13.86 -8.93 -31.82
CA LEU A 402 15.00 -9.40 -32.64
C LEU A 402 14.71 -9.26 -34.14
N LYS A 403 13.49 -9.61 -34.58
CA LYS A 403 13.09 -9.45 -35.99
C LYS A 403 13.15 -7.99 -36.45
N VAL A 404 12.72 -7.03 -35.61
CA VAL A 404 12.83 -5.62 -35.91
C VAL A 404 14.29 -5.22 -36.13
N LEU A 405 15.21 -5.63 -35.25
CA LEU A 405 16.63 -5.31 -35.35
C LEU A 405 17.26 -5.92 -36.58
N LEU A 406 17.04 -7.21 -36.89
CA LEU A 406 17.61 -7.90 -38.05
C LEU A 406 17.12 -7.34 -39.39
N ASN A 407 15.91 -6.82 -39.46
CA ASN A 407 15.34 -6.25 -40.67
C ASN A 407 15.64 -4.76 -40.85
N THR A 408 16.39 -4.15 -39.94
CA THR A 408 16.71 -2.72 -39.99
C THR A 408 18.11 -2.51 -40.51
N PRO A 409 18.29 -1.75 -41.62
CA PRO A 409 19.62 -1.45 -42.14
C PRO A 409 20.49 -0.71 -41.12
N LEU A 410 21.79 -1.01 -41.06
CA LEU A 410 22.75 -0.41 -40.10
C LEU A 410 22.72 1.15 -40.16
N ASN A 411 22.57 1.71 -41.37
CA ASN A 411 22.53 3.17 -41.56
C ASN A 411 21.29 3.85 -40.92
N SER A 412 20.25 3.09 -40.51
CA SER A 412 19.06 3.62 -39.88
C SER A 412 19.23 3.82 -38.37
N TYR A 413 20.35 3.38 -37.78
CA TYR A 413 20.70 3.52 -36.37
C TYR A 413 21.50 4.79 -36.07
N ILE A 414 22.01 5.46 -37.12
CA ILE A 414 22.88 6.66 -37.03
C ILE A 414 22.03 7.85 -37.45
N ARG A 415 21.50 8.57 -36.49
CA ARG A 415 20.94 9.92 -36.69
C ARG A 415 21.38 10.84 -35.58
#